data_9cb2c035f0c35599cb67ce50f72c1445
#
_entry.id   9cb2c035f0c35599cb67ce50f72c1445
#
_cell.length_a   1.000
_cell.length_b   1.000
_cell.length_c   1.000
_cell.angle_alpha   90.00
_cell.angle_beta   90.00
_cell.angle_gamma   90.00
#
_symmetry.space_group_name_H-M   'P 1'
#
loop_
_entity.id
_entity.type
_entity.pdbx_description
1 polymer ?
#
loop_
_entity_poly.entity_id
_entity_poly.type
_entity_poly.pdbx_seq_one_letter_code
_entity_poly.pdbx_strand_id
1 'polypeptide(L)'
;MTTRRTFLTTGAALGGLAVAGLPRAAHAAEMLTAVSYLPPSYADLAYGSQGFVDRVNEAGDGVVSFDYHDSARLVSADEQLPALRSGTVDFMFHTTSYITRSLPILGVLGLPGVVGTLYENPDRLKRGSPLFALIEAELQKQGLTCLSLGGGIMEPEYIWSIESAPITSLAEIQGKKIRLVSFEASSALEHFGAAPVRVPSSELYIALERGTVDAAVANISTINGRSIQEQVNFAYRLPVTGFAIGAFMTTRRWDSLPEDERQVMIEAAEWFDQDSARVANEDYFRDQYWPAFQEGGLEMIEPTEDELAEFDAINADVRQVWLDEVGAEVGQQAIDLAMGVGA
;
A
#
# COMPACT_ATOMS: atom_id res chain seq x y z
N MET A 1 -32.86 -73.13 -47.98
CA MET A 1 -32.01 -73.65 -49.06
C MET A 1 -31.01 -72.64 -49.41
N THR A 2 -29.71 -72.94 -49.19
CA THR A 2 -28.52 -72.63 -50.00
C THR A 2 -28.27 -71.17 -50.44
N THR A 3 -27.15 -70.60 -50.42
CA THR A 3 -25.71 -70.92 -50.13
C THR A 3 -24.87 -69.66 -50.44
N ARG A 4 -23.88 -69.39 -49.59
CA ARG A 4 -22.45 -69.15 -49.91
C ARG A 4 -21.99 -67.94 -50.75
N ARG A 5 -21.11 -67.27 -50.16
CA ARG A 5 -19.64 -67.07 -50.35
C ARG A 5 -19.22 -65.75 -51.00
N THR A 6 -18.54 -64.93 -50.18
CA THR A 6 -17.11 -64.58 -50.23
C THR A 6 -16.64 -63.80 -51.46
N PHE A 7 -16.11 -62.62 -51.31
CA PHE A 7 -14.72 -62.31 -51.66
C PHE A 7 -14.21 -61.04 -50.92
N LEU A 8 -13.03 -61.20 -50.41
CA LEU A 8 -12.17 -60.20 -49.80
C LEU A 8 -11.62 -59.25 -50.88
N THR A 9 -11.56 -57.94 -50.60
CA THR A 9 -10.52 -57.07 -51.14
C THR A 9 -10.09 -56.05 -50.07
N THR A 10 -8.81 -56.13 -49.75
CA THR A 10 -8.00 -55.32 -48.87
C THR A 10 -7.90 -53.89 -49.43
N GLY A 11 -8.30 -52.91 -48.60
CA GLY A 11 -8.02 -51.52 -48.87
C GLY A 11 -7.48 -50.91 -47.60
N ALA A 12 -6.15 -50.75 -47.49
CA ALA A 12 -5.50 -50.04 -46.40
C ALA A 12 -5.74 -48.52 -46.60
N ALA A 13 -6.63 -47.98 -45.77
CA ALA A 13 -6.75 -46.53 -45.65
C ALA A 13 -5.95 -46.08 -44.41
N LEU A 14 -4.86 -45.35 -44.61
CA LEU A 14 -4.14 -44.60 -43.62
C LEU A 14 -5.08 -43.53 -43.02
N GLY A 15 -5.66 -43.88 -41.88
CA GLY A 15 -6.38 -42.91 -41.06
C GLY A 15 -5.38 -42.01 -40.34
N GLY A 16 -5.22 -40.80 -40.81
CA GLY A 16 -4.57 -39.76 -40.06
C GLY A 16 -5.36 -39.49 -38.78
N LEU A 17 -4.78 -39.77 -37.62
CA LEU A 17 -5.25 -39.29 -36.35
C LEU A 17 -5.11 -37.76 -36.33
N ALA A 18 -6.19 -37.07 -36.71
CA ALA A 18 -6.36 -35.68 -36.29
C ALA A 18 -6.47 -35.69 -34.79
N VAL A 19 -5.43 -35.27 -34.10
CA VAL A 19 -5.51 -34.89 -32.69
C VAL A 19 -6.41 -33.65 -32.66
N ALA A 20 -7.73 -33.87 -32.54
CA ALA A 20 -8.65 -32.82 -32.17
C ALA A 20 -8.20 -32.37 -30.78
N GLY A 21 -7.59 -31.18 -30.72
CA GLY A 21 -7.32 -30.51 -29.45
C GLY A 21 -8.63 -30.52 -28.68
N LEU A 22 -8.62 -31.10 -27.50
CA LEU A 22 -9.75 -31.00 -26.58
C LEU A 22 -10.06 -29.52 -26.43
N PRO A 23 -11.31 -29.08 -26.58
CA PRO A 23 -11.65 -27.70 -26.29
C PRO A 23 -11.21 -27.42 -24.87
N ARG A 24 -10.31 -26.47 -24.68
CA ARG A 24 -10.02 -25.90 -23.35
C ARG A 24 -11.39 -25.56 -22.77
N ALA A 25 -11.74 -26.14 -21.64
CA ALA A 25 -12.98 -25.77 -20.95
C ALA A 25 -12.91 -24.25 -20.81
N ALA A 26 -13.84 -23.54 -21.43
CA ALA A 26 -13.96 -22.11 -21.22
C ALA A 26 -14.27 -21.95 -19.71
N HIS A 27 -13.26 -21.57 -18.93
CA HIS A 27 -13.50 -21.10 -17.59
C HIS A 27 -14.35 -19.82 -17.76
N ALA A 28 -15.45 -19.75 -17.03
CA ALA A 28 -16.13 -18.46 -16.92
C ALA A 28 -15.13 -17.47 -16.31
N ALA A 29 -15.04 -16.27 -16.87
CA ALA A 29 -14.17 -15.21 -16.34
C ALA A 29 -14.38 -15.10 -14.83
N GLU A 30 -13.31 -15.15 -14.06
CA GLU A 30 -13.41 -15.00 -12.63
C GLU A 30 -13.56 -13.54 -12.25
N MET A 31 -14.58 -13.22 -11.45
CA MET A 31 -14.80 -11.86 -10.94
C MET A 31 -14.39 -11.81 -9.46
N LEU A 32 -13.34 -11.04 -9.18
CA LEU A 32 -12.77 -10.86 -7.86
C LEU A 32 -13.33 -9.60 -7.19
N THR A 33 -13.74 -9.70 -5.94
CA THR A 33 -14.15 -8.54 -5.15
C THR A 33 -12.92 -7.79 -4.64
N ALA A 34 -12.69 -6.58 -5.18
CA ALA A 34 -11.60 -5.70 -4.79
C ALA A 34 -12.11 -4.50 -3.98
N VAL A 35 -11.35 -4.11 -2.95
CA VAL A 35 -11.74 -2.99 -2.07
C VAL A 35 -10.63 -1.98 -1.87
N SER A 36 -11.05 -0.72 -1.64
CA SER A 36 -10.23 0.35 -1.06
C SER A 36 -11.09 1.20 -0.12
N TYR A 37 -10.51 1.70 0.95
CA TYR A 37 -11.21 2.65 1.82
C TYR A 37 -11.10 4.10 1.34
N LEU A 38 -10.24 4.35 0.36
CA LEU A 38 -9.96 5.68 -0.19
C LEU A 38 -11.05 6.08 -1.20
N PRO A 39 -11.64 7.26 -1.06
CA PRO A 39 -12.61 7.78 -2.05
C PRO A 39 -11.87 8.43 -3.25
N PRO A 40 -12.59 8.66 -4.38
CA PRO A 40 -12.03 9.32 -5.55
C PRO A 40 -11.50 10.75 -5.31
N SER A 41 -11.84 11.38 -4.16
CA SER A 41 -11.26 12.67 -3.76
C SER A 41 -9.76 12.60 -3.49
N TYR A 42 -9.20 11.41 -3.25
CA TYR A 42 -7.77 11.15 -3.31
C TYR A 42 -7.35 10.89 -4.75
N ALA A 43 -7.40 11.92 -5.59
CA ALA A 43 -7.19 11.76 -7.03
C ALA A 43 -5.82 11.15 -7.38
N ASP A 44 -4.80 11.48 -6.60
CA ASP A 44 -3.44 10.96 -6.67
C ASP A 44 -3.38 9.44 -6.43
N LEU A 45 -4.07 8.94 -5.40
CA LEU A 45 -4.10 7.52 -5.04
C LEU A 45 -5.11 6.73 -5.89
N ALA A 46 -6.22 7.36 -6.25
CA ALA A 46 -7.22 6.79 -7.14
C ALA A 46 -6.64 6.52 -8.54
N TYR A 47 -5.71 7.37 -9.02
CA TYR A 47 -4.96 7.13 -10.25
C TYR A 47 -4.32 5.74 -10.26
N GLY A 48 -3.60 5.39 -9.19
CA GLY A 48 -2.94 4.09 -9.09
C GLY A 48 -3.94 2.94 -8.94
N SER A 49 -4.82 2.97 -7.95
CA SER A 49 -5.73 1.86 -7.65
C SER A 49 -6.77 1.63 -8.75
N GLN A 50 -7.39 2.68 -9.28
CA GLN A 50 -8.33 2.58 -10.40
C GLN A 50 -7.61 2.13 -11.68
N GLY A 51 -6.41 2.69 -11.95
CA GLY A 51 -5.62 2.32 -13.10
C GLY A 51 -5.16 0.85 -13.08
N PHE A 52 -4.89 0.28 -11.90
CA PHE A 52 -4.66 -1.15 -11.73
C PHE A 52 -5.90 -1.96 -12.11
N VAL A 53 -7.06 -1.59 -11.54
CA VAL A 53 -8.35 -2.25 -11.80
C VAL A 53 -8.71 -2.20 -13.28
N ASP A 54 -8.58 -1.05 -13.90
CA ASP A 54 -8.90 -0.86 -15.32
C ASP A 54 -8.04 -1.76 -16.21
N ARG A 55 -6.73 -1.86 -15.91
CA ARG A 55 -5.81 -2.74 -16.66
C ARG A 55 -6.15 -4.21 -16.50
N VAL A 56 -6.48 -4.65 -15.30
CA VAL A 56 -6.91 -6.03 -15.08
C VAL A 56 -8.22 -6.29 -15.84
N ASN A 57 -9.18 -5.38 -15.80
CA ASN A 57 -10.47 -5.54 -16.48
C ASN A 57 -10.35 -5.50 -18.01
N GLU A 58 -9.43 -4.68 -18.56
CA GLU A 58 -9.17 -4.63 -19.99
C GLU A 58 -8.39 -5.84 -20.50
N ALA A 59 -7.25 -6.16 -19.85
CA ALA A 59 -6.38 -7.26 -20.29
C ALA A 59 -6.96 -8.63 -19.94
N GLY A 60 -7.76 -8.71 -18.87
CA GLY A 60 -8.38 -9.93 -18.38
C GLY A 60 -9.75 -10.24 -18.98
N ASP A 61 -10.16 -9.57 -20.07
CA ASP A 61 -11.47 -9.82 -20.72
C ASP A 61 -11.66 -11.30 -21.04
N GLY A 62 -12.69 -11.88 -20.42
CA GLY A 62 -12.99 -13.32 -20.50
C GLY A 62 -12.10 -14.23 -19.64
N VAL A 63 -11.17 -13.70 -18.85
CA VAL A 63 -10.23 -14.44 -17.98
C VAL A 63 -10.47 -14.05 -16.53
N VAL A 64 -10.16 -12.80 -16.13
CA VAL A 64 -10.31 -12.27 -14.78
C VAL A 64 -10.80 -10.83 -14.81
N SER A 65 -11.58 -10.44 -13.82
CA SER A 65 -12.02 -9.05 -13.66
C SER A 65 -12.20 -8.69 -12.19
N PHE A 66 -12.18 -7.40 -11.88
CA PHE A 66 -12.49 -6.87 -10.55
C PHE A 66 -13.87 -6.22 -10.52
N ASP A 67 -14.66 -6.60 -9.49
CA ASP A 67 -15.77 -5.79 -8.96
C ASP A 67 -15.17 -4.90 -7.86
N TYR A 68 -14.89 -3.63 -8.21
CA TYR A 68 -14.13 -2.73 -7.35
C TYR A 68 -15.01 -1.79 -6.53
N HIS A 69 -14.81 -1.80 -5.22
CA HIS A 69 -15.53 -0.99 -4.23
C HIS A 69 -14.56 -0.06 -3.50
N ASP A 70 -14.54 1.19 -3.87
CA ASP A 70 -13.80 2.27 -3.19
C ASP A 70 -14.59 2.88 -2.01
N SER A 71 -14.05 3.96 -1.40
CA SER A 71 -14.74 4.82 -0.41
C SER A 71 -15.21 4.07 0.85
N ALA A 72 -14.61 2.95 1.20
CA ALA A 72 -15.07 2.08 2.29
C ALA A 72 -16.54 1.62 2.16
N ARG A 73 -17.11 1.61 0.95
CA ARG A 73 -18.52 1.26 0.71
C ARG A 73 -18.86 -0.16 1.14
N LEU A 74 -17.90 -1.09 1.03
CA LEU A 74 -18.11 -2.49 1.40
C LEU A 74 -17.54 -2.79 2.79
N VAL A 75 -16.33 -2.29 3.06
CA VAL A 75 -15.60 -2.55 4.32
C VAL A 75 -14.82 -1.31 4.72
N SER A 76 -14.86 -0.96 6.02
CA SER A 76 -14.07 0.15 6.57
C SER A 76 -12.57 -0.13 6.55
N ALA A 77 -11.73 0.91 6.68
CA ALA A 77 -10.28 0.77 6.64
C ALA A 77 -9.75 -0.30 7.63
N ASP A 78 -10.19 -0.25 8.87
CA ASP A 78 -9.73 -1.18 9.93
C ASP A 78 -10.25 -2.62 9.73
N GLU A 79 -11.30 -2.80 8.93
CA GLU A 79 -11.91 -4.11 8.67
C GLU A 79 -11.44 -4.77 7.37
N GLN A 80 -10.73 -4.06 6.48
CA GLN A 80 -10.31 -4.62 5.18
C GLN A 80 -9.37 -5.83 5.32
N LEU A 81 -8.36 -5.77 6.18
CA LEU A 81 -7.47 -6.91 6.40
C LEU A 81 -8.19 -8.13 7.03
N PRO A 82 -9.04 -7.98 8.06
CA PRO A 82 -9.91 -9.08 8.51
C PRO A 82 -10.82 -9.65 7.41
N ALA A 83 -11.45 -8.79 6.58
CA ALA A 83 -12.32 -9.21 5.48
C ALA A 83 -11.55 -9.98 4.40
N LEU A 84 -10.32 -9.54 4.06
CA LEU A 84 -9.42 -10.26 3.15
C LEU A 84 -9.06 -11.64 3.71
N ARG A 85 -8.65 -11.72 4.96
CA ARG A 85 -8.27 -12.99 5.61
C ARG A 85 -9.43 -13.98 5.71
N SER A 86 -10.65 -13.49 5.92
CA SER A 86 -11.86 -14.35 5.96
C SER A 86 -12.34 -14.78 4.57
N GLY A 87 -11.88 -14.15 3.49
CA GLY A 87 -12.35 -14.35 2.12
C GLY A 87 -13.68 -13.66 1.82
N THR A 88 -14.07 -12.66 2.63
CA THR A 88 -15.21 -11.78 2.33
C THR A 88 -14.92 -10.89 1.13
N VAL A 89 -13.65 -10.51 0.97
CA VAL A 89 -13.12 -9.82 -0.21
C VAL A 89 -11.89 -10.60 -0.71
N ASP A 90 -11.61 -10.51 -2.02
CA ASP A 90 -10.52 -11.24 -2.66
C ASP A 90 -9.24 -10.41 -2.74
N PHE A 91 -9.38 -9.09 -2.83
CA PHE A 91 -8.29 -8.16 -3.08
C PHE A 91 -8.48 -6.85 -2.31
N MET A 92 -7.38 -6.27 -1.82
CA MET A 92 -7.43 -4.94 -1.22
C MET A 92 -6.26 -4.05 -1.64
N PHE A 93 -6.56 -2.78 -1.91
CA PHE A 93 -5.59 -1.70 -1.88
C PHE A 93 -5.62 -1.06 -0.50
N HIS A 94 -4.48 -1.04 0.19
CA HIS A 94 -4.45 -0.55 1.56
C HIS A 94 -3.18 0.21 1.88
N THR A 95 -3.32 1.28 2.66
CA THR A 95 -2.17 2.01 3.21
C THR A 95 -1.45 1.12 4.24
N THR A 96 -0.15 0.91 4.04
CA THR A 96 0.65 -0.01 4.85
C THR A 96 0.69 0.37 6.32
N SER A 97 0.74 1.67 6.65
CA SER A 97 0.79 2.18 8.02
C SER A 97 -0.41 1.79 8.91
N TYR A 98 -1.57 1.48 8.32
CA TYR A 98 -2.74 1.00 9.07
C TYR A 98 -2.61 -0.42 9.60
N ILE A 99 -1.81 -1.25 8.95
CA ILE A 99 -1.76 -2.70 9.15
C ILE A 99 -0.42 -3.21 9.70
N THR A 100 0.55 -2.33 10.02
CA THR A 100 1.87 -2.71 10.54
C THR A 100 1.77 -3.52 11.84
N ARG A 101 0.83 -3.19 12.74
CA ARG A 101 0.62 -3.99 13.96
C ARG A 101 0.24 -5.45 13.68
N SER A 102 -0.49 -5.71 12.60
CA SER A 102 -0.90 -7.07 12.20
C SER A 102 0.10 -7.74 11.26
N LEU A 103 0.92 -6.95 10.58
CA LEU A 103 1.92 -7.33 9.60
C LEU A 103 3.23 -6.55 9.88
N PRO A 104 3.96 -6.91 10.95
CA PRO A 104 5.06 -6.08 11.46
C PRO A 104 6.17 -5.82 10.44
N ILE A 105 6.42 -6.74 9.49
CA ILE A 105 7.44 -6.53 8.44
C ILE A 105 7.19 -5.25 7.62
N LEU A 106 5.93 -4.86 7.42
CA LEU A 106 5.58 -3.61 6.74
C LEU A 106 6.00 -2.36 7.51
N GLY A 107 6.30 -2.49 8.81
CA GLY A 107 6.81 -1.41 9.64
C GLY A 107 8.14 -0.85 9.15
N VAL A 108 8.96 -1.63 8.42
CA VAL A 108 10.20 -1.13 7.82
C VAL A 108 9.96 0.10 6.94
N LEU A 109 8.80 0.20 6.30
CA LEU A 109 8.40 1.33 5.45
C LEU A 109 8.11 2.61 6.25
N GLY A 110 7.87 2.48 7.55
CA GLY A 110 7.53 3.57 8.46
C GLY A 110 8.58 3.85 9.52
N LEU A 111 9.71 3.13 9.53
CA LEU A 111 10.75 3.33 10.54
C LEU A 111 11.45 4.68 10.35
N PRO A 112 11.49 5.51 11.40
CA PRO A 112 12.30 6.73 11.37
C PRO A 112 13.77 6.44 11.04
N GLY A 113 14.39 7.32 10.25
CA GLY A 113 15.74 7.15 9.70
C GLY A 113 15.82 6.20 8.49
N VAL A 114 14.77 5.42 8.20
CA VAL A 114 14.67 4.56 7.00
C VAL A 114 13.81 5.21 5.92
N VAL A 115 12.74 5.88 6.32
CA VAL A 115 11.74 6.47 5.43
C VAL A 115 12.34 7.42 4.39
N GLY A 116 13.20 8.35 4.80
CA GLY A 116 13.85 9.29 3.88
C GLY A 116 14.66 8.58 2.80
N THR A 117 15.44 7.57 3.20
CA THR A 117 16.25 6.78 2.26
C THR A 117 15.39 6.00 1.26
N LEU A 118 14.26 5.44 1.70
CA LEU A 118 13.32 4.76 0.80
C LEU A 118 12.58 5.72 -0.13
N TYR A 119 12.26 6.93 0.34
CA TYR A 119 11.68 7.97 -0.49
C TYR A 119 12.62 8.41 -1.61
N GLU A 120 13.90 8.61 -1.30
CA GLU A 120 14.94 8.96 -2.27
C GLU A 120 15.30 7.81 -3.22
N ASN A 121 15.01 6.56 -2.84
CA ASN A 121 15.36 5.36 -3.59
C ASN A 121 14.15 4.43 -3.80
N PRO A 122 13.12 4.87 -4.53
CA PRO A 122 11.86 4.14 -4.66
C PRO A 122 12.02 2.74 -5.29
N ASP A 123 13.03 2.53 -6.12
CA ASP A 123 13.30 1.24 -6.78
C ASP A 123 13.53 0.09 -5.77
N ARG A 124 13.90 0.40 -4.53
CA ARG A 124 14.07 -0.61 -3.47
C ARG A 124 12.78 -1.28 -3.04
N LEU A 125 11.62 -0.67 -3.34
CA LEU A 125 10.29 -1.19 -3.03
C LEU A 125 9.54 -1.74 -4.24
N LYS A 126 10.12 -1.64 -5.43
CA LYS A 126 9.50 -2.21 -6.63
C LYS A 126 9.56 -3.73 -6.61
N ARG A 127 8.57 -4.35 -7.22
CA ARG A 127 8.52 -5.80 -7.42
C ARG A 127 9.85 -6.32 -8.01
N GLY A 128 10.36 -7.40 -7.42
CA GLY A 128 11.64 -7.99 -7.83
C GLY A 128 12.88 -7.39 -7.16
N SER A 129 12.77 -6.30 -6.40
CA SER A 129 13.88 -5.82 -5.58
C SER A 129 14.13 -6.75 -4.38
N PRO A 130 15.34 -6.78 -3.83
CA PRO A 130 15.65 -7.62 -2.66
C PRO A 130 14.78 -7.30 -1.43
N LEU A 131 14.49 -6.02 -1.17
CA LEU A 131 13.63 -5.63 -0.04
C LEU A 131 12.18 -6.07 -0.26
N PHE A 132 11.63 -5.86 -1.46
CA PHE A 132 10.29 -6.34 -1.79
C PHE A 132 10.18 -7.85 -1.63
N ALA A 133 11.16 -8.61 -2.14
CA ALA A 133 11.19 -10.07 -2.03
C ALA A 133 11.22 -10.55 -0.57
N LEU A 134 11.97 -9.87 0.31
CA LEU A 134 11.98 -10.17 1.74
C LEU A 134 10.62 -9.89 2.37
N ILE A 135 10.03 -8.73 2.10
CA ILE A 135 8.69 -8.36 2.62
C ILE A 135 7.65 -9.37 2.14
N GLU A 136 7.65 -9.72 0.86
CA GLU A 136 6.72 -10.70 0.29
C GLU A 136 6.86 -12.05 0.97
N ALA A 137 8.09 -12.54 1.17
CA ALA A 137 8.35 -13.83 1.83
C ALA A 137 7.81 -13.85 3.28
N GLU A 138 7.96 -12.75 4.03
CA GLU A 138 7.43 -12.65 5.40
C GLU A 138 5.89 -12.56 5.42
N LEU A 139 5.28 -11.87 4.45
CA LEU A 139 3.83 -11.81 4.31
C LEU A 139 3.24 -13.17 3.92
N GLN A 140 3.92 -13.92 3.04
CA GLN A 140 3.49 -15.27 2.66
C GLN A 140 3.46 -16.24 3.85
N LYS A 141 4.39 -16.13 4.81
CA LYS A 141 4.34 -16.90 6.07
C LYS A 141 3.07 -16.61 6.88
N GLN A 142 2.47 -15.44 6.69
CA GLN A 142 1.21 -15.02 7.32
C GLN A 142 -0.02 -15.23 6.41
N GLY A 143 0.15 -15.95 5.29
CA GLY A 143 -0.91 -16.29 4.35
C GLY A 143 -1.34 -15.14 3.43
N LEU A 144 -0.49 -14.14 3.23
CA LEU A 144 -0.76 -13.01 2.35
C LEU A 144 0.25 -12.95 1.21
N THR A 145 -0.21 -12.62 0.02
CA THR A 145 0.58 -12.32 -1.17
C THR A 145 0.48 -10.82 -1.44
N CYS A 146 1.64 -10.17 -1.54
CA CYS A 146 1.76 -8.77 -1.92
C CYS A 146 2.10 -8.68 -3.41
N LEU A 147 1.22 -8.08 -4.20
CA LEU A 147 1.47 -7.90 -5.63
C LEU A 147 2.31 -6.66 -5.91
N SER A 148 2.15 -5.62 -5.11
CA SER A 148 2.88 -4.36 -5.23
C SER A 148 2.84 -3.57 -3.93
N LEU A 149 3.81 -2.69 -3.74
CA LEU A 149 3.85 -1.64 -2.71
C LEU A 149 3.79 -0.24 -3.32
N GLY A 150 3.18 -0.11 -4.52
CA GLY A 150 2.98 1.15 -5.21
C GLY A 150 4.23 1.74 -5.86
N GLY A 151 5.31 0.96 -5.94
CA GLY A 151 6.57 1.37 -6.58
C GLY A 151 7.42 2.33 -5.76
N GLY A 152 7.12 2.53 -4.48
CA GLY A 152 7.92 3.35 -3.58
C GLY A 152 7.13 3.98 -2.44
N ILE A 153 7.84 4.66 -1.57
CA ILE A 153 7.25 5.57 -0.59
C ILE A 153 6.75 6.80 -1.35
N MET A 154 5.50 7.13 -1.14
CA MET A 154 5.01 8.48 -1.41
C MET A 154 5.64 9.43 -0.39
N GLU A 155 5.56 10.75 -0.64
CA GLU A 155 6.12 11.73 0.29
C GLU A 155 5.81 11.34 1.76
N PRO A 156 6.77 11.44 2.70
CA PRO A 156 6.55 11.02 4.08
C PRO A 156 5.32 11.65 4.73
N GLU A 157 4.81 11.02 5.76
CA GLU A 157 3.78 11.61 6.60
C GLU A 157 4.43 12.65 7.53
N TYR A 158 3.94 13.88 7.47
CA TYR A 158 4.38 15.05 8.24
C TYR A 158 3.41 15.38 9.35
N ILE A 159 3.79 16.31 10.24
CA ILE A 159 2.92 16.84 11.31
C ILE A 159 2.17 18.06 10.80
N TRP A 160 0.85 17.98 10.78
CA TRP A 160 -0.06 19.05 10.38
C TRP A 160 -0.83 19.54 11.61
N SER A 161 -0.73 20.82 11.94
CA SER A 161 -1.32 21.36 13.19
C SER A 161 -2.25 22.55 12.95
N ILE A 162 -3.20 22.72 13.87
CA ILE A 162 -4.19 23.80 13.85
C ILE A 162 -3.61 25.09 14.43
N GLU A 163 -4.21 26.25 14.09
CA GLU A 163 -3.76 27.59 14.51
C GLU A 163 -3.67 27.72 16.05
N SER A 164 -4.63 27.15 16.80
CA SER A 164 -4.68 27.23 18.25
C SER A 164 -3.67 26.34 18.99
N ALA A 165 -3.02 25.43 18.28
CA ALA A 165 -2.06 24.47 18.83
C ALA A 165 -0.91 24.20 17.85
N PRO A 166 -0.12 25.23 17.47
CA PRO A 166 0.91 25.09 16.47
C PRO A 166 1.98 24.08 16.90
N ILE A 167 2.54 23.38 15.90
CA ILE A 167 3.73 22.53 16.02
C ILE A 167 4.66 22.92 14.87
N THR A 168 5.70 23.66 15.22
CA THR A 168 6.70 24.19 14.29
C THR A 168 8.12 23.74 14.64
N SER A 169 8.25 22.92 15.70
CA SER A 169 9.53 22.36 16.17
C SER A 169 9.27 21.05 16.92
N LEU A 170 10.31 20.23 17.16
CA LEU A 170 10.23 19.02 17.97
C LEU A 170 9.76 19.32 19.40
N ALA A 171 10.21 20.44 20.01
CA ALA A 171 9.87 20.78 21.38
C ALA A 171 8.36 21.05 21.56
N GLU A 172 7.68 21.52 20.52
CA GLU A 172 6.23 21.82 20.59
C GLU A 172 5.34 20.60 20.47
N ILE A 173 5.89 19.44 20.17
CA ILE A 173 5.17 18.15 20.18
C ILE A 173 4.71 17.78 21.60
N GLN A 174 5.47 18.19 22.63
CA GLN A 174 5.19 17.85 24.00
C GLN A 174 3.77 18.26 24.43
N GLY A 175 3.02 17.30 24.98
CA GLY A 175 1.67 17.48 25.51
C GLY A 175 0.57 17.60 24.45
N LYS A 176 0.89 17.55 23.15
CA LYS A 176 -0.10 17.63 22.08
C LYS A 176 -0.78 16.29 21.86
N LYS A 177 -2.06 16.31 21.58
CA LYS A 177 -2.83 15.17 21.09
C LYS A 177 -2.67 15.08 19.58
N ILE A 178 -1.91 14.10 19.12
CA ILE A 178 -1.56 13.97 17.70
C ILE A 178 -2.22 12.72 17.12
N ARG A 179 -3.04 12.93 16.08
CA ARG A 179 -3.67 11.84 15.34
C ARG A 179 -2.62 11.11 14.49
N LEU A 180 -2.66 9.81 14.51
CA LEU A 180 -1.89 8.96 13.60
C LEU A 180 -2.52 7.57 13.47
N VAL A 181 -1.95 6.71 12.61
CA VAL A 181 -2.43 5.34 12.38
C VAL A 181 -1.31 4.30 12.49
N SER A 182 -0.05 4.70 12.28
CA SER A 182 1.13 3.85 12.39
C SER A 182 1.49 3.58 13.86
N PHE A 183 1.84 2.34 14.15
CA PHE A 183 2.36 1.95 15.47
C PHE A 183 3.73 2.56 15.72
N GLU A 184 4.61 2.50 14.72
CA GLU A 184 5.98 2.99 14.77
C GLU A 184 6.01 4.50 15.01
N ALA A 185 5.19 5.26 14.29
CA ALA A 185 5.03 6.70 14.48
C ALA A 185 4.46 7.05 15.88
N SER A 186 3.54 6.22 16.41
CA SER A 186 3.02 6.38 17.76
C SER A 186 4.15 6.30 18.79
N SER A 187 4.94 5.23 18.72
CA SER A 187 6.08 5.02 19.61
C SER A 187 7.10 6.16 19.50
N ALA A 188 7.40 6.62 18.28
CA ALA A 188 8.33 7.72 18.06
C ALA A 188 7.87 9.02 18.73
N LEU A 189 6.60 9.41 18.54
CA LEU A 189 6.11 10.68 19.08
C LEU A 189 5.86 10.65 20.60
N GLU A 190 5.60 9.47 21.19
CA GLU A 190 5.52 9.30 22.64
C GLU A 190 6.83 9.69 23.33
N HIS A 191 7.99 9.41 22.71
CA HIS A 191 9.29 9.84 23.25
C HIS A 191 9.45 11.36 23.34
N PHE A 192 8.75 12.12 22.48
CA PHE A 192 8.70 13.57 22.53
C PHE A 192 7.54 14.10 23.40
N GLY A 193 6.89 13.22 24.17
CA GLY A 193 5.82 13.59 25.10
C GLY A 193 4.49 13.90 24.45
N ALA A 194 4.26 13.51 23.20
CA ALA A 194 2.94 13.57 22.58
C ALA A 194 1.96 12.58 23.24
N ALA A 195 0.68 12.82 23.04
CA ALA A 195 -0.40 11.89 23.32
C ALA A 195 -0.98 11.38 21.98
N PRO A 196 -0.50 10.25 21.44
CA PRO A 196 -0.98 9.70 20.19
C PRO A 196 -2.45 9.26 20.28
N VAL A 197 -3.23 9.57 19.25
CA VAL A 197 -4.64 9.20 19.15
C VAL A 197 -4.89 8.52 17.81
N ARG A 198 -5.30 7.24 17.84
CA ARG A 198 -5.64 6.52 16.61
C ARG A 198 -7.02 6.94 16.12
N VAL A 199 -7.06 7.57 14.93
CA VAL A 199 -8.30 7.99 14.26
C VAL A 199 -8.17 7.68 12.77
N PRO A 200 -9.10 6.96 12.13
CA PRO A 200 -9.11 6.74 10.69
C PRO A 200 -9.17 8.07 9.91
N SER A 201 -8.61 8.10 8.69
CA SER A 201 -8.62 9.32 7.89
C SER A 201 -10.01 9.87 7.60
N SER A 202 -11.02 8.99 7.54
CA SER A 202 -12.42 9.37 7.34
C SER A 202 -13.02 10.21 8.49
N GLU A 203 -12.43 10.14 9.67
CA GLU A 203 -12.90 10.83 10.88
C GLU A 203 -12.00 12.03 11.27
N LEU A 204 -10.87 12.21 10.56
CA LEU A 204 -9.84 13.19 10.91
C LEU A 204 -10.35 14.62 10.89
N TYR A 205 -11.13 15.01 9.86
CA TYR A 205 -11.69 16.36 9.75
C TYR A 205 -12.48 16.75 11.00
N ILE A 206 -13.41 15.89 11.41
CA ILE A 206 -14.23 16.11 12.58
C ILE A 206 -13.41 16.05 13.88
N ALA A 207 -12.38 15.22 13.94
CA ALA A 207 -11.51 15.14 15.12
C ALA A 207 -10.72 16.44 15.36
N LEU A 208 -10.22 17.08 14.28
CA LEU A 208 -9.58 18.39 14.33
C LEU A 208 -10.59 19.51 14.64
N GLU A 209 -11.71 19.56 13.92
CA GLU A 209 -12.77 20.57 14.13
C GLU A 209 -13.26 20.60 15.58
N ARG A 210 -13.41 19.45 16.23
CA ARG A 210 -13.88 19.32 17.61
C ARG A 210 -12.78 19.45 18.66
N GLY A 211 -11.52 19.61 18.26
CA GLY A 211 -10.39 19.64 19.20
C GLY A 211 -10.15 18.30 19.92
N THR A 212 -10.63 17.19 19.35
CA THR A 212 -10.30 15.85 19.85
C THR A 212 -8.80 15.59 19.73
N VAL A 213 -8.20 16.12 18.65
CA VAL A 213 -6.77 16.15 18.38
C VAL A 213 -6.32 17.56 18.05
N ASP A 214 -5.07 17.89 18.35
CA ASP A 214 -4.45 19.20 18.11
C ASP A 214 -3.70 19.23 16.76
N ALA A 215 -3.30 18.05 16.29
CA ALA A 215 -2.54 17.88 15.06
C ALA A 215 -2.75 16.46 14.48
N ALA A 216 -2.24 16.25 13.28
CA ALA A 216 -2.23 14.94 12.65
C ALA A 216 -0.87 14.64 12.02
N VAL A 217 -0.39 13.40 12.18
CA VAL A 217 0.59 12.81 11.26
C VAL A 217 -0.20 12.27 10.08
N ALA A 218 0.10 12.77 8.91
CA ALA A 218 -0.59 12.42 7.68
C ALA A 218 0.25 12.71 6.44
N ASN A 219 0.02 11.94 5.37
CA ASN A 219 0.51 12.27 4.05
C ASN A 219 -0.34 13.40 3.44
N ILE A 220 0.26 14.20 2.56
CA ILE A 220 -0.40 15.29 1.86
C ILE A 220 -1.64 14.84 1.06
N SER A 221 -1.68 13.59 0.57
CA SER A 221 -2.89 12.99 0.00
C SER A 221 -4.08 13.03 0.95
N THR A 222 -3.84 12.73 2.23
CA THR A 222 -4.89 12.77 3.25
C THR A 222 -5.37 14.19 3.51
N ILE A 223 -4.44 15.14 3.51
CA ILE A 223 -4.76 16.56 3.71
C ILE A 223 -5.67 17.04 2.59
N ASN A 224 -5.32 16.76 1.33
CA ASN A 224 -6.14 17.13 0.18
C ASN A 224 -7.45 16.31 0.10
N GLY A 225 -7.33 14.97 0.14
CA GLY A 225 -8.46 14.06 -0.11
C GLY A 225 -9.56 14.09 0.94
N ARG A 226 -9.29 14.64 2.14
CA ARG A 226 -10.24 14.83 3.25
C ARG A 226 -10.50 16.29 3.59
N SER A 227 -10.06 17.23 2.74
CA SER A 227 -10.20 18.68 2.97
C SER A 227 -9.60 19.15 4.31
N ILE A 228 -8.55 18.47 4.79
CA ILE A 228 -7.92 18.78 6.08
C ILE A 228 -7.23 20.16 6.04
N GLN A 229 -6.80 20.62 4.86
CA GLN A 229 -6.24 21.96 4.66
C GLN A 229 -7.16 23.09 5.14
N GLU A 230 -8.46 22.86 5.32
CA GLU A 230 -9.40 23.82 5.90
C GLU A 230 -9.26 23.95 7.42
N GLN A 231 -8.61 22.99 8.08
CA GLN A 231 -8.47 22.91 9.53
C GLN A 231 -7.06 23.18 10.01
N VAL A 232 -6.03 23.00 9.18
CA VAL A 232 -4.62 23.11 9.55
C VAL A 232 -3.98 24.37 8.97
N ASN A 233 -3.05 24.94 9.71
CA ASN A 233 -2.34 26.17 9.35
C ASN A 233 -0.84 25.95 9.18
N PHE A 234 -0.31 24.87 9.78
CA PHE A 234 1.12 24.58 9.80
C PHE A 234 1.37 23.15 9.32
N ALA A 235 2.41 23.00 8.51
CA ALA A 235 2.99 21.72 8.10
C ALA A 235 4.45 21.68 8.57
N TYR A 236 4.72 21.04 9.70
CA TYR A 236 6.07 20.73 10.14
C TYR A 236 6.54 19.47 9.43
N ARG A 237 7.45 19.64 8.46
CA ARG A 237 7.86 18.58 7.52
C ARG A 237 8.90 17.61 8.10
N LEU A 238 8.75 17.30 9.39
CA LEU A 238 9.47 16.20 10.02
C LEU A 238 8.98 14.88 9.41
N PRO A 239 9.85 14.04 8.81
CA PRO A 239 9.45 12.77 8.18
C PRO A 239 9.19 11.70 9.25
N VAL A 240 8.00 11.74 9.86
CA VAL A 240 7.65 10.90 11.01
C VAL A 240 7.52 9.44 10.61
N THR A 241 6.88 9.13 9.48
CA THR A 241 6.68 7.78 8.98
C THR A 241 6.47 7.77 7.47
N GLY A 242 6.60 6.59 6.85
CA GLY A 242 6.40 6.43 5.42
C GLY A 242 4.94 6.16 5.06
N PHE A 243 4.60 6.48 3.84
CA PHE A 243 3.29 6.26 3.27
C PHE A 243 3.40 5.48 1.95
N ALA A 244 2.82 4.30 1.91
CA ALA A 244 2.77 3.46 0.72
C ALA A 244 1.41 2.77 0.61
N ILE A 245 0.95 2.55 -0.62
CA ILE A 245 -0.26 1.77 -0.90
C ILE A 245 0.16 0.40 -1.40
N GLY A 246 -0.19 -0.63 -0.64
CA GLY A 246 0.02 -2.02 -1.04
C GLY A 246 -1.22 -2.63 -1.70
N ALA A 247 -0.97 -3.59 -2.58
CA ALA A 247 -1.95 -4.41 -3.28
C ALA A 247 -1.85 -5.86 -2.78
N PHE A 248 -2.89 -6.37 -2.12
CA PHE A 248 -2.80 -7.62 -1.36
C PHE A 248 -3.92 -8.60 -1.69
N MET A 249 -3.57 -9.89 -1.69
CA MET A 249 -4.49 -11.03 -1.69
C MET A 249 -4.13 -12.01 -0.57
N THR A 250 -5.01 -12.98 -0.24
CA THR A 250 -4.54 -14.14 0.50
C THR A 250 -3.72 -15.06 -0.41
N THR A 251 -2.63 -15.66 0.11
CA THR A 251 -1.81 -16.62 -0.65
C THR A 251 -2.66 -17.78 -1.16
N ARG A 252 -3.59 -18.29 -0.35
CA ARG A 252 -4.52 -19.33 -0.78
C ARG A 252 -5.33 -18.92 -2.01
N ARG A 253 -5.83 -17.69 -2.04
CA ARG A 253 -6.63 -17.18 -3.18
C ARG A 253 -5.75 -17.01 -4.41
N TRP A 254 -4.59 -16.41 -4.26
CA TRP A 254 -3.59 -16.25 -5.31
C TRP A 254 -3.18 -17.57 -5.94
N ASP A 255 -2.86 -18.60 -5.13
CA ASP A 255 -2.46 -19.91 -5.61
C ASP A 255 -3.58 -20.69 -6.31
N SER A 256 -4.86 -20.35 -6.01
CA SER A 256 -6.01 -20.94 -6.68
C SER A 256 -6.29 -20.38 -8.07
N LEU A 257 -5.72 -19.21 -8.41
CA LEU A 257 -5.90 -18.57 -9.71
C LEU A 257 -5.10 -19.31 -10.79
N PRO A 258 -5.66 -19.54 -11.99
CA PRO A 258 -4.92 -19.97 -13.17
C PRO A 258 -3.72 -19.06 -13.49
N GLU A 259 -2.74 -19.60 -14.23
CA GLU A 259 -1.52 -18.87 -14.57
C GLU A 259 -1.80 -17.63 -15.42
N ASP A 260 -2.74 -17.72 -16.36
CA ASP A 260 -3.13 -16.61 -17.24
C ASP A 260 -3.81 -15.48 -16.44
N GLU A 261 -4.62 -15.78 -15.43
CA GLU A 261 -5.20 -14.79 -14.53
C GLU A 261 -4.13 -14.08 -13.68
N ARG A 262 -3.20 -14.85 -13.10
CA ARG A 262 -2.08 -14.30 -12.33
C ARG A 262 -1.21 -13.39 -13.17
N GLN A 263 -0.95 -13.77 -14.43
CA GLN A 263 -0.11 -12.99 -15.34
C GLN A 263 -0.71 -11.61 -15.62
N VAL A 264 -2.02 -11.53 -15.87
CA VAL A 264 -2.74 -10.25 -16.04
C VAL A 264 -2.57 -9.34 -14.81
N MET A 265 -2.70 -9.91 -13.61
CA MET A 265 -2.55 -9.16 -12.37
C MET A 265 -1.10 -8.72 -12.11
N ILE A 266 -0.12 -9.54 -12.51
CA ILE A 266 1.31 -9.20 -12.42
C ILE A 266 1.63 -8.00 -13.32
N GLU A 267 1.16 -8.00 -14.56
CA GLU A 267 1.37 -6.90 -15.50
C GLU A 267 0.75 -5.58 -15.00
N ALA A 268 -0.43 -5.66 -14.39
CA ALA A 268 -1.05 -4.51 -13.74
C ALA A 268 -0.25 -4.02 -12.51
N ALA A 269 0.34 -4.95 -11.72
CA ALA A 269 1.19 -4.63 -10.59
C ALA A 269 2.52 -3.99 -11.01
N GLU A 270 3.12 -4.43 -12.11
CA GLU A 270 4.33 -3.82 -12.68
C GLU A 270 4.07 -2.39 -13.13
N TRP A 271 2.93 -2.13 -13.76
CA TRP A 271 2.52 -0.76 -14.09
C TRP A 271 2.30 0.07 -12.82
N PHE A 272 1.63 -0.48 -11.82
CA PHE A 272 1.37 0.20 -10.56
C PHE A 272 2.68 0.59 -9.85
N ASP A 273 3.68 -0.30 -9.87
CA ASP A 273 5.03 -0.03 -9.36
C ASP A 273 5.78 1.05 -10.15
N GLN A 274 5.50 1.22 -11.43
CA GLN A 274 6.18 2.23 -12.25
C GLN A 274 5.59 3.63 -12.07
N ASP A 275 4.28 3.72 -11.97
CA ASP A 275 3.57 4.99 -12.10
C ASP A 275 2.92 5.51 -10.81
N SER A 276 2.44 4.64 -9.91
CA SER A 276 1.60 5.09 -8.79
C SER A 276 2.30 6.12 -7.89
N ALA A 277 3.42 5.76 -7.27
CA ALA A 277 4.15 6.68 -6.39
C ALA A 277 4.76 7.87 -7.15
N ARG A 278 5.26 7.64 -8.37
CA ARG A 278 5.83 8.72 -9.20
C ARG A 278 4.78 9.79 -9.52
N VAL A 279 3.64 9.39 -10.05
CA VAL A 279 2.56 10.33 -10.42
C VAL A 279 2.03 11.06 -9.18
N ALA A 280 1.85 10.34 -8.06
CA ALA A 280 1.44 10.98 -6.81
C ALA A 280 2.46 12.04 -6.36
N ASN A 281 3.75 11.69 -6.28
CA ASN A 281 4.80 12.57 -5.77
C ASN A 281 5.08 13.77 -6.72
N GLU A 282 5.10 13.53 -8.03
CA GLU A 282 5.50 14.55 -9.00
C GLU A 282 4.32 15.38 -9.50
N ASP A 283 3.29 14.71 -10.07
CA ASP A 283 2.22 15.41 -10.78
C ASP A 283 1.19 16.00 -9.81
N TYR A 284 0.96 15.36 -8.65
CA TYR A 284 0.00 15.84 -7.67
C TYR A 284 0.65 16.62 -6.52
N PHE A 285 1.60 16.01 -5.77
CA PHE A 285 2.12 16.65 -4.56
C PHE A 285 2.96 17.85 -4.88
N ARG A 286 4.05 17.67 -5.65
CA ARG A 286 4.97 18.74 -6.00
C ARG A 286 4.31 19.84 -6.85
N ASP A 287 3.55 19.44 -7.88
CA ASP A 287 3.10 20.38 -8.91
C ASP A 287 1.73 20.98 -8.62
N GLN A 288 0.92 20.38 -7.73
CA GLN A 288 -0.45 20.84 -7.45
C GLN A 288 -0.71 21.11 -5.97
N TYR A 289 -0.54 20.13 -5.06
CA TYR A 289 -1.05 20.25 -3.69
C TYR A 289 -0.23 21.23 -2.85
N TRP A 290 1.10 21.09 -2.81
CA TRP A 290 1.95 22.01 -2.06
C TRP A 290 1.78 23.46 -2.52
N PRO A 291 1.82 23.80 -3.82
CA PRO A 291 1.57 25.17 -4.27
C PRO A 291 0.19 25.69 -3.86
N ALA A 292 -0.87 24.90 -4.03
CA ALA A 292 -2.23 25.29 -3.67
C ALA A 292 -2.39 25.56 -2.17
N PHE A 293 -1.77 24.73 -1.30
CA PHE A 293 -1.85 24.90 0.15
C PHE A 293 -1.07 26.14 0.60
N GLN A 294 0.09 26.42 0.01
CA GLN A 294 0.86 27.65 0.28
C GLN A 294 0.10 28.90 -0.16
N GLU A 295 -0.53 28.89 -1.33
CA GLU A 295 -1.41 29.98 -1.78
C GLU A 295 -2.62 30.16 -0.84
N GLY A 296 -3.10 29.07 -0.25
CA GLY A 296 -4.16 29.05 0.77
C GLY A 296 -3.73 29.54 2.14
N GLY A 297 -2.43 29.83 2.35
CA GLY A 297 -1.90 30.39 3.61
C GLY A 297 -1.32 29.35 4.56
N LEU A 298 -1.12 28.09 4.12
CA LEU A 298 -0.43 27.08 4.92
C LEU A 298 1.05 27.49 5.10
N GLU A 299 1.50 27.50 6.34
CA GLU A 299 2.91 27.70 6.69
C GLU A 299 3.65 26.37 6.69
N MET A 300 4.67 26.26 5.82
CA MET A 300 5.55 25.10 5.73
C MET A 300 6.80 25.34 6.56
N ILE A 301 7.11 24.42 7.46
CA ILE A 301 8.27 24.47 8.35
C ILE A 301 9.15 23.25 8.09
N GLU A 302 10.40 23.51 7.72
CA GLU A 302 11.40 22.46 7.60
C GLU A 302 12.08 22.23 8.95
N PRO A 303 12.27 20.97 9.39
CA PRO A 303 13.05 20.67 10.58
C PRO A 303 14.52 21.07 10.37
N THR A 304 15.17 21.53 11.43
CA THR A 304 16.60 21.77 11.43
C THR A 304 17.39 20.47 11.39
N GLU A 305 18.67 20.53 11.01
CA GLU A 305 19.57 19.36 11.06
C GLU A 305 19.69 18.78 12.47
N ASP A 306 19.69 19.62 13.51
CA ASP A 306 19.73 19.21 14.90
C ASP A 306 18.44 18.47 15.31
N GLU A 307 17.29 18.95 14.89
CA GLU A 307 16.00 18.28 15.15
C GLU A 307 15.89 16.94 14.44
N LEU A 308 16.36 16.84 13.20
CA LEU A 308 16.44 15.55 12.48
C LEU A 308 17.37 14.57 13.21
N ALA A 309 18.54 15.04 13.66
CA ALA A 309 19.49 14.22 14.39
C ALA A 309 18.92 13.77 15.76
N GLU A 310 18.22 14.66 16.48
CA GLU A 310 17.54 14.33 17.74
C GLU A 310 16.42 13.30 17.50
N PHE A 311 15.61 13.49 16.47
CA PHE A 311 14.55 12.56 16.09
C PHE A 311 15.13 11.18 15.75
N ASP A 312 16.19 11.11 14.97
CA ASP A 312 16.84 9.84 14.60
C ASP A 312 17.48 9.14 15.80
N ALA A 313 18.07 9.89 16.75
CA ALA A 313 18.71 9.32 17.93
C ALA A 313 17.70 8.59 18.84
N ILE A 314 16.52 9.18 19.04
CA ILE A 314 15.43 8.58 19.86
C ILE A 314 14.85 7.35 19.16
N ASN A 315 14.82 7.35 17.85
CA ASN A 315 14.26 6.25 17.09
C ASN A 315 15.08 4.96 17.07
N ALA A 316 16.26 4.95 17.65
CA ALA A 316 16.99 3.71 17.90
C ALA A 316 16.16 2.74 18.77
N ASP A 317 15.44 3.26 19.77
CA ASP A 317 14.58 2.46 20.64
C ASP A 317 13.36 1.94 19.90
N VAL A 318 12.76 2.76 19.03
CA VAL A 318 11.61 2.36 18.18
C VAL A 318 12.02 1.23 17.23
N ARG A 319 13.20 1.33 16.62
CA ARG A 319 13.75 0.25 15.79
C ARG A 319 13.98 -1.03 16.58
N GLN A 320 14.46 -0.94 17.82
CA GLN A 320 14.66 -2.12 18.66
C GLN A 320 13.34 -2.81 18.99
N VAL A 321 12.29 -2.06 19.36
CA VAL A 321 10.95 -2.62 19.58
C VAL A 321 10.42 -3.33 18.33
N TRP A 322 10.59 -2.71 17.17
CA TRP A 322 10.19 -3.32 15.90
C TRP A 322 11.00 -4.59 15.56
N LEU A 323 12.32 -4.59 15.81
CA LEU A 323 13.18 -5.77 15.65
C LEU A 323 12.75 -6.94 16.54
N ASP A 324 12.31 -6.65 17.77
CA ASP A 324 11.80 -7.67 18.69
C ASP A 324 10.49 -8.31 18.19
N GLU A 325 9.64 -7.55 17.49
CA GLU A 325 8.40 -8.06 16.89
C GLU A 325 8.61 -8.85 15.60
N VAL A 326 9.48 -8.38 14.71
CA VAL A 326 9.74 -9.00 13.40
C VAL A 326 10.71 -10.18 13.51
N GLY A 327 11.60 -10.14 14.50
CA GLY A 327 12.75 -11.00 14.64
C GLY A 327 14.04 -10.30 14.19
N ALA A 328 15.05 -10.27 15.05
CA ALA A 328 16.23 -9.45 14.89
C ALA A 328 16.99 -9.69 13.56
N GLU A 329 17.08 -10.94 13.08
CA GLU A 329 17.78 -11.28 11.84
C GLU A 329 17.05 -10.73 10.61
N VAL A 330 15.76 -11.03 10.50
CA VAL A 330 14.91 -10.59 9.37
C VAL A 330 14.75 -9.07 9.39
N GLY A 331 14.50 -8.49 10.56
CA GLY A 331 14.36 -7.06 10.71
C GLY A 331 15.62 -6.29 10.35
N GLN A 332 16.80 -6.75 10.80
CA GLN A 332 18.08 -6.13 10.44
C GLN A 332 18.33 -6.24 8.93
N GLN A 333 18.07 -7.40 8.34
CA GLN A 333 18.16 -7.57 6.89
C GLN A 333 17.25 -6.59 6.13
N ALA A 334 16.01 -6.40 6.60
CA ALA A 334 15.07 -5.46 5.99
C ALA A 334 15.59 -4.01 6.07
N ILE A 335 16.14 -3.60 7.23
CA ILE A 335 16.76 -2.28 7.39
C ILE A 335 17.97 -2.14 6.46
N ASP A 336 18.87 -3.11 6.42
CA ASP A 336 20.06 -3.06 5.57
C ASP A 336 19.70 -2.91 4.10
N LEU A 337 18.72 -3.68 3.61
CA LEU A 337 18.21 -3.58 2.24
C LEU A 337 17.53 -2.23 1.97
N ALA A 338 16.76 -1.72 2.93
CA ALA A 338 16.13 -0.41 2.83
C ALA A 338 17.17 0.72 2.78
N MET A 339 18.26 0.59 3.52
CA MET A 339 19.37 1.54 3.53
C MET A 339 20.37 1.34 2.36
N GLY A 340 20.21 0.26 1.56
CA GLY A 340 21.09 -0.07 0.45
C GLY A 340 22.43 -0.69 0.87
N VAL A 341 22.48 -1.25 2.07
CA VAL A 341 23.65 -1.97 2.55
C VAL A 341 23.55 -3.42 2.08
N GLY A 342 24.52 -3.88 1.32
CA GLY A 342 24.57 -5.28 0.83
C GLY A 342 23.71 -5.59 -0.41
N ALA A 343 23.26 -4.55 -1.13
CA ALA A 343 22.53 -4.69 -2.41
C ALA A 343 23.51 -4.80 -3.59
#